data_6a7f57c8964c02c131517e31a6de1e0b
#
_entry.id   6a7f57c8964c02c131517e31a6de1e0b
#
_cell.length_a   1.000
_cell.length_b   1.000
_cell.length_c   1.000
_cell.angle_alpha   90.00
_cell.angle_beta   90.00
_cell.angle_gamma   90.00
#
_symmetry.space_group_name_H-M   'P 1'
#
loop_
_entity.id
_entity.type
_entity.pdbx_description
1 polymer ?
#
loop_
_entity_poly.entity_id
_entity_poly.type
_entity_poly.pdbx_seq_one_letter_code
_entity_poly.pdbx_strand_id
1 'polypeptide(L)'
;MTDYYYPVLSDETSLPLYVLGIGARDREFHFVREDGYPNHQIIYCTRGQGHIIFDGHEYDIKPGDAFYLPPSVPHEYYPVGDIWETHWITFEGREAIEMLKHIKLEKAKVFHINDINAVDAIFKKILYLMKCVPTFPPKQDTSSTVSKKK
;
A
#
# COMPACT_ATOMS: atom_id res chain seq x y z
N MET A 1 -13.64 -2.22 -7.94
CA MET A 1 -13.29 -0.81 -8.12
C MET A 1 -11.80 -0.68 -8.35
N THR A 2 -11.41 -0.03 -9.43
CA THR A 2 -9.99 0.24 -9.67
C THR A 2 -9.76 1.74 -9.52
N ASP A 3 -9.02 2.12 -8.53
CA ASP A 3 -8.79 3.52 -8.20
C ASP A 3 -7.51 3.62 -7.37
N TYR A 4 -6.72 4.66 -7.58
CA TYR A 4 -5.48 4.80 -6.83
C TYR A 4 -5.01 6.24 -6.82
N TYR A 5 -4.12 6.56 -5.89
CA TYR A 5 -3.57 7.88 -5.75
C TYR A 5 -2.14 7.81 -5.20
N TYR A 6 -1.25 8.52 -5.85
CA TYR A 6 0.14 8.65 -5.40
C TYR A 6 0.39 10.13 -5.17
N PRO A 7 0.44 10.58 -3.91
CA PRO A 7 0.65 12.01 -3.64
C PRO A 7 2.03 12.46 -4.06
N VAL A 8 2.10 13.71 -4.47
CA VAL A 8 3.38 14.36 -4.69
C VAL A 8 3.89 14.83 -3.33
N LEU A 9 5.05 14.34 -2.94
CA LEU A 9 5.57 14.63 -1.61
C LEU A 9 6.45 15.87 -1.60
N SER A 10 6.42 16.57 -0.49
CA SER A 10 7.33 17.68 -0.24
C SER A 10 7.79 17.58 1.21
N ASP A 11 7.22 18.37 2.11
CA ASP A 11 7.63 18.36 3.51
C ASP A 11 7.11 17.14 4.25
N GLU A 12 6.17 16.42 3.70
CA GLU A 12 5.58 15.26 4.37
C GLU A 12 6.61 14.22 4.74
N THR A 13 7.73 14.18 4.01
CA THR A 13 8.79 13.21 4.33
C THR A 13 9.42 13.45 5.69
N SER A 14 9.16 14.60 6.32
CA SER A 14 9.63 14.86 7.67
C SER A 14 8.68 14.33 8.73
N LEU A 15 7.50 13.88 8.35
CA LEU A 15 6.53 13.37 9.30
C LEU A 15 6.95 12.00 9.82
N PRO A 16 6.51 11.66 11.02
CA PRO A 16 6.81 10.33 11.57
C PRO A 16 6.25 9.21 10.71
N LEU A 17 5.15 9.46 10.01
CA LEU A 17 4.51 8.50 9.13
C LEU A 17 3.84 9.26 8.00
N TYR A 18 4.00 8.78 6.77
CA TYR A 18 3.34 9.40 5.62
C TYR A 18 3.06 8.36 4.53
N VAL A 19 2.02 8.63 3.74
CA VAL A 19 1.55 7.71 2.70
C VAL A 19 2.23 8.05 1.38
N LEU A 20 2.72 7.01 0.71
CA LEU A 20 3.34 7.14 -0.60
C LEU A 20 2.39 6.74 -1.72
N GLY A 21 1.46 5.87 -1.45
CA GLY A 21 0.48 5.45 -2.42
C GLY A 21 -0.66 4.71 -1.74
N ILE A 22 -1.83 4.78 -2.34
CA ILE A 22 -3.01 4.11 -1.84
C ILE A 22 -3.90 3.78 -3.01
N GLY A 23 -4.49 2.61 -3.04
CA GLY A 23 -5.33 2.27 -4.16
C GLY A 23 -6.00 0.92 -4.05
N ALA A 24 -6.79 0.62 -5.07
CA ALA A 24 -7.52 -0.64 -5.20
C ALA A 24 -7.51 -1.06 -6.66
N ARG A 25 -7.47 -2.36 -6.89
CA ARG A 25 -7.61 -2.93 -8.23
C ARG A 25 -8.59 -4.08 -8.17
N ASP A 26 -9.50 -4.13 -9.12
CA ASP A 26 -10.44 -5.24 -9.23
C ASP A 26 -9.74 -6.51 -9.69
N ARG A 27 -8.70 -6.37 -10.50
CA ARG A 27 -7.94 -7.49 -11.03
C ARG A 27 -6.48 -7.20 -10.80
N GLU A 28 -5.97 -7.71 -9.71
CA GLU A 28 -4.58 -7.47 -9.37
C GLU A 28 -3.65 -8.13 -10.39
N PHE A 29 -2.47 -7.57 -10.56
CA PHE A 29 -1.49 -8.07 -11.51
C PHE A 29 -0.63 -9.15 -10.87
N HIS A 30 0.09 -9.88 -11.71
CA HIS A 30 1.15 -10.75 -11.26
C HIS A 30 2.40 -9.90 -11.09
N PHE A 31 2.90 -9.79 -9.89
CA PHE A 31 4.13 -9.06 -9.61
C PHE A 31 5.21 -10.00 -9.12
N VAL A 32 6.40 -9.86 -9.69
CA VAL A 32 7.60 -10.52 -9.20
C VAL A 32 8.59 -9.41 -8.88
N ARG A 33 8.98 -9.30 -7.62
CA ARG A 33 9.94 -8.29 -7.19
C ARG A 33 11.10 -8.96 -6.49
N GLU A 34 12.13 -9.25 -7.26
CA GLU A 34 13.30 -9.97 -6.74
C GLU A 34 14.05 -9.18 -5.69
N ASP A 35 13.99 -7.87 -5.76
CA ASP A 35 14.61 -6.99 -4.77
C ASP A 35 13.60 -6.34 -3.83
N GLY A 36 12.36 -6.81 -3.89
CA GLY A 36 11.29 -6.25 -3.10
C GLY A 36 10.81 -4.89 -3.59
N TYR A 37 9.89 -4.31 -2.84
CA TYR A 37 9.41 -2.95 -3.08
C TYR A 37 10.20 -2.03 -2.14
N PRO A 38 10.47 -0.80 -2.53
CA PRO A 38 11.34 0.05 -1.70
C PRO A 38 10.72 0.56 -0.41
N ASN A 39 9.41 0.46 -0.26
CA ASN A 39 8.72 1.02 0.89
C ASN A 39 7.85 -0.04 1.57
N HIS A 40 7.31 0.29 2.74
CA HIS A 40 6.39 -0.61 3.44
C HIS A 40 5.10 -0.72 2.65
N GLN A 41 4.55 -1.93 2.57
CA GLN A 41 3.28 -2.18 1.90
C GLN A 41 2.38 -3.03 2.76
N ILE A 42 1.11 -2.66 2.84
CA ILE A 42 0.06 -3.53 3.36
C ILE A 42 -0.96 -3.67 2.25
N ILE A 43 -1.33 -4.90 1.94
CA ILE A 43 -2.28 -5.21 0.87
C ILE A 43 -3.31 -6.16 1.47
N TYR A 44 -4.59 -5.90 1.24
CA TYR A 44 -5.63 -6.81 1.69
C TYR A 44 -6.61 -7.13 0.56
N CYS A 45 -7.25 -8.28 0.69
CA CYS A 45 -8.17 -8.79 -0.32
C CYS A 45 -9.61 -8.57 0.10
N THR A 46 -10.42 -8.05 -0.83
CA THR A 46 -11.85 -7.86 -0.61
C THR A 46 -12.69 -8.82 -1.43
N ARG A 47 -12.19 -9.30 -2.55
CA ARG A 47 -12.92 -10.23 -3.43
C ARG A 47 -11.93 -11.11 -4.16
N GLY A 48 -12.35 -12.31 -4.45
CA GLY A 48 -11.53 -13.22 -5.25
C GLY A 48 -10.43 -13.87 -4.45
N GLN A 49 -9.39 -14.30 -5.12
CA GLN A 49 -8.34 -15.08 -4.50
C GLN A 49 -7.02 -14.88 -5.22
N GLY A 50 -5.95 -14.94 -4.47
CA GLY A 50 -4.60 -14.91 -5.02
C GLY A 50 -3.63 -15.61 -4.11
N HIS A 51 -2.37 -15.56 -4.47
CA HIS A 51 -1.27 -16.14 -3.71
C HIS A 51 -0.18 -15.11 -3.49
N ILE A 52 0.51 -15.20 -2.36
CA ILE A 52 1.72 -14.43 -2.07
C ILE A 52 2.83 -15.40 -1.69
N ILE A 53 4.00 -15.19 -2.25
CA ILE A 53 5.18 -16.00 -1.97
C ILE A 53 6.26 -15.09 -1.41
N PHE A 54 6.79 -15.43 -0.26
CA PHE A 54 7.96 -14.78 0.30
C PHE A 54 8.63 -15.75 1.27
N ASP A 55 9.95 -15.60 1.40
CA ASP A 55 10.74 -16.44 2.30
C ASP A 55 10.52 -17.93 2.03
N GLY A 56 10.36 -18.31 0.77
CA GLY A 56 10.21 -19.70 0.37
C GLY A 56 8.87 -20.34 0.67
N HIS A 57 7.88 -19.57 1.13
CA HIS A 57 6.56 -20.09 1.45
C HIS A 57 5.50 -19.41 0.60
N GLU A 58 4.48 -20.18 0.25
CA GLU A 58 3.35 -19.66 -0.52
C GLU A 58 2.10 -19.68 0.35
N TYR A 59 1.33 -18.60 0.30
CA TYR A 59 0.13 -18.44 1.13
C TYR A 59 -1.05 -18.08 0.23
N ASP A 60 -2.22 -18.67 0.54
CA ASP A 60 -3.46 -18.29 -0.11
C ASP A 60 -3.96 -17.00 0.49
N ILE A 61 -4.49 -16.13 -0.35
CA ILE A 61 -5.06 -14.85 0.09
C ILE A 61 -6.51 -14.81 -0.38
N LYS A 62 -7.44 -14.81 0.57
CA LYS A 62 -8.88 -14.78 0.34
C LYS A 62 -9.46 -13.52 0.94
N PRO A 63 -10.75 -13.22 0.68
CA PRO A 63 -11.35 -12.03 1.26
C PRO A 63 -11.18 -11.98 2.78
N GLY A 64 -10.69 -10.86 3.27
CA GLY A 64 -10.36 -10.66 4.67
C GLY A 64 -8.91 -10.91 5.00
N ASP A 65 -8.17 -11.57 4.12
CA ASP A 65 -6.74 -11.79 4.36
C ASP A 65 -5.93 -10.60 3.88
N ALA A 66 -4.82 -10.38 4.55
CA ALA A 66 -3.90 -9.29 4.23
C ALA A 66 -2.48 -9.77 4.37
N PHE A 67 -1.57 -9.04 3.77
CA PHE A 67 -0.15 -9.31 3.97
C PHE A 67 0.62 -8.00 4.07
N TYR A 68 1.65 -8.04 4.90
CA TYR A 68 2.58 -6.93 5.08
C TYR A 68 3.91 -7.32 4.48
N LEU A 69 4.49 -6.41 3.72
CA LEU A 69 5.81 -6.58 3.12
C LEU A 69 6.70 -5.41 3.54
N PRO A 70 7.76 -5.70 4.31
CA PRO A 70 8.75 -4.67 4.62
C PRO A 70 9.50 -4.22 3.37
N PRO A 71 10.18 -3.08 3.43
CA PRO A 71 11.02 -2.65 2.32
C PRO A 71 12.05 -3.71 1.94
N SER A 72 12.25 -3.87 0.64
CA SER A 72 13.31 -4.70 0.07
C SER A 72 13.20 -6.19 0.37
N VAL A 73 12.03 -6.68 0.72
CA VAL A 73 11.81 -8.11 0.91
C VAL A 73 11.37 -8.72 -0.41
N PRO A 74 12.13 -9.65 -0.98
CA PRO A 74 11.74 -10.30 -2.23
C PRO A 74 10.39 -10.99 -2.10
N HIS A 75 9.56 -10.84 -3.10
CA HIS A 75 8.23 -11.47 -3.08
C HIS A 75 7.64 -11.60 -4.47
N GLU A 76 6.63 -12.44 -4.54
CA GLU A 76 5.85 -12.60 -5.76
C GLU A 76 4.39 -12.78 -5.35
N TYR A 77 3.46 -12.11 -6.02
CA TYR A 77 2.04 -12.39 -5.80
C TYR A 77 1.29 -12.37 -7.12
N TYR A 78 0.23 -13.15 -7.20
CA TYR A 78 -0.51 -13.31 -8.43
C TYR A 78 -1.94 -13.76 -8.16
N PRO A 79 -2.88 -13.40 -9.06
CA PRO A 79 -4.27 -13.82 -8.90
C PRO A 79 -4.46 -15.29 -9.21
N VAL A 80 -5.49 -15.87 -8.61
CA VAL A 80 -5.97 -17.21 -8.94
C VAL A 80 -7.36 -17.02 -9.54
N GLY A 81 -7.49 -17.29 -10.82
CA GLY A 81 -8.75 -17.04 -11.52
C GLY A 81 -8.85 -15.61 -12.02
N ASP A 82 -10.07 -15.17 -12.31
CA ASP A 82 -10.29 -13.91 -12.99
C ASP A 82 -10.38 -12.71 -12.06
N ILE A 83 -10.72 -12.93 -10.82
CA ILE A 83 -10.98 -11.85 -9.88
C ILE A 83 -10.05 -11.97 -8.70
N TRP A 84 -9.34 -10.92 -8.42
CA TRP A 84 -8.62 -10.75 -7.16
C TRP A 84 -8.58 -9.26 -6.89
N GLU A 85 -9.53 -8.81 -6.11
CA GLU A 85 -9.60 -7.39 -5.76
C GLU A 85 -8.73 -7.15 -4.54
N THR A 86 -7.74 -6.31 -4.71
CA THR A 86 -6.82 -5.96 -3.63
C THR A 86 -6.87 -4.47 -3.39
N HIS A 87 -6.68 -4.10 -2.13
CA HIS A 87 -6.54 -2.71 -1.72
C HIS A 87 -5.19 -2.60 -1.04
N TRP A 88 -4.45 -1.53 -1.32
CA TRP A 88 -3.09 -1.41 -0.79
C TRP A 88 -2.81 -0.02 -0.28
N ILE A 89 -1.85 0.06 0.63
CA ILE A 89 -1.29 1.32 1.07
C ILE A 89 0.23 1.12 1.17
N THR A 90 0.98 2.08 0.67
CA THR A 90 2.43 2.11 0.82
C THR A 90 2.78 3.33 1.63
N PHE A 91 3.72 3.19 2.52
CA PHE A 91 4.01 4.25 3.49
C PHE A 91 5.46 4.19 3.94
N GLU A 92 5.90 5.27 4.53
CA GLU A 92 7.22 5.40 5.13
C GLU A 92 7.13 6.35 6.31
N GLY A 93 8.25 6.54 6.98
CA GLY A 93 8.36 7.48 8.07
C GLY A 93 9.39 7.02 9.07
N ARG A 94 9.99 7.97 9.77
CA ARG A 94 11.05 7.63 10.71
C ARG A 94 10.55 6.77 11.88
N GLU A 95 9.24 6.74 12.10
CA GLU A 95 8.68 5.92 13.16
C GLU A 95 7.88 4.73 12.65
N ALA A 96 7.94 4.45 11.35
CA ALA A 96 7.14 3.38 10.78
C ALA A 96 7.48 2.03 11.41
N ILE A 97 8.77 1.74 11.58
CA ILE A 97 9.19 0.45 12.14
C ILE A 97 8.69 0.28 13.58
N GLU A 98 8.81 1.33 14.39
CA GLU A 98 8.34 1.25 15.78
C GLU A 98 6.83 1.06 15.85
N MET A 99 6.09 1.75 15.01
CA MET A 99 4.64 1.59 14.97
C MET A 99 4.24 0.18 14.55
N LEU A 100 4.93 -0.37 13.56
CA LEU A 100 4.65 -1.72 13.09
C LEU A 100 4.94 -2.76 14.17
N LYS A 101 5.99 -2.55 14.97
CA LYS A 101 6.28 -3.44 16.10
C LYS A 101 5.11 -3.50 17.08
N HIS A 102 4.48 -2.38 17.34
CA HIS A 102 3.36 -2.33 18.26
C HIS A 102 2.17 -3.17 17.80
N ILE A 103 2.02 -3.35 16.50
CA ILE A 103 0.93 -4.18 15.98
C ILE A 103 1.44 -5.54 15.49
N LYS A 104 2.65 -5.92 15.91
CA LYS A 104 3.25 -7.23 15.61
C LYS A 104 3.52 -7.47 14.13
N LEU A 105 3.81 -6.42 13.39
CA LEU A 105 4.20 -6.53 11.99
C LEU A 105 5.67 -6.16 11.82
N GLU A 106 6.55 -6.98 12.35
CA GLU A 106 7.98 -6.73 12.25
C GLU A 106 8.61 -7.35 11.02
N LYS A 107 7.97 -8.36 10.44
CA LYS A 107 8.47 -9.09 9.29
C LYS A 107 7.35 -9.27 8.29
N ALA A 108 7.70 -9.68 7.07
CA ALA A 108 6.69 -10.08 6.10
C ALA A 108 5.75 -11.09 6.74
N LYS A 109 4.46 -10.89 6.61
CA LYS A 109 3.50 -11.68 7.34
C LYS A 109 2.14 -11.64 6.65
N VAL A 110 1.49 -12.80 6.60
CA VAL A 110 0.09 -12.89 6.19
C VAL A 110 -0.75 -12.91 7.46
N PHE A 111 -1.85 -12.17 7.47
CA PHE A 111 -2.74 -12.12 8.63
C PHE A 111 -4.18 -11.90 8.17
N HIS A 112 -5.11 -12.22 9.05
CA HIS A 112 -6.54 -12.08 8.75
C HIS A 112 -7.10 -10.85 9.46
N ILE A 113 -7.93 -10.09 8.77
CA ILE A 113 -8.57 -8.91 9.32
C ILE A 113 -9.95 -9.34 9.80
N ASN A 114 -10.20 -9.24 11.10
CA ASN A 114 -11.45 -9.71 11.66
C ASN A 114 -12.68 -8.94 11.18
N ASP A 115 -12.56 -7.64 11.04
CA ASP A 115 -13.65 -6.80 10.55
C ASP A 115 -13.20 -6.08 9.30
N ILE A 116 -13.22 -6.82 8.19
CA ILE A 116 -12.78 -6.28 6.92
C ILE A 116 -13.64 -5.10 6.47
N ASN A 117 -14.91 -5.11 6.81
CA ASN A 117 -15.80 -4.03 6.39
C ASN A 117 -15.44 -2.71 7.08
N ALA A 118 -15.06 -2.77 8.35
CA ALA A 118 -14.64 -1.58 9.07
C ALA A 118 -13.33 -1.03 8.50
N VAL A 119 -12.38 -1.92 8.21
CA VAL A 119 -11.11 -1.52 7.63
C VAL A 119 -11.32 -0.93 6.24
N ASP A 120 -12.15 -1.57 5.44
CA ASP A 120 -12.41 -1.11 4.08
C ASP A 120 -13.11 0.25 4.06
N ALA A 121 -14.00 0.49 5.02
CA ALA A 121 -14.65 1.79 5.15
C ALA A 121 -13.64 2.89 5.47
N ILE A 122 -12.69 2.61 6.36
CA ILE A 122 -11.64 3.56 6.69
C ILE A 122 -10.73 3.80 5.49
N PHE A 123 -10.36 2.73 4.80
CA PHE A 123 -9.52 2.80 3.62
C PHE A 123 -10.15 3.71 2.56
N LYS A 124 -11.42 3.49 2.26
CA LYS A 124 -12.14 4.29 1.26
C LYS A 124 -12.19 5.75 1.66
N LYS A 125 -12.33 6.01 2.95
CA LYS A 125 -12.36 7.37 3.45
C LYS A 125 -10.99 8.04 3.28
N ILE A 126 -9.92 7.33 3.58
CA ILE A 126 -8.58 7.85 3.40
C ILE A 126 -8.32 8.16 1.92
N LEU A 127 -8.66 7.23 1.04
CA LEU A 127 -8.48 7.43 -0.39
C LEU A 127 -9.26 8.65 -0.88
N TYR A 128 -10.50 8.77 -0.44
CA TYR A 128 -11.33 9.91 -0.80
C TYR A 128 -10.72 11.22 -0.30
N LEU A 129 -10.30 11.24 0.96
CA LEU A 129 -9.74 12.45 1.55
C LEU A 129 -8.43 12.86 0.87
N MET A 130 -7.59 11.91 0.53
CA MET A 130 -6.34 12.22 -0.15
C MET A 130 -6.58 12.84 -1.52
N LYS A 131 -7.63 12.40 -2.21
CA LYS A 131 -7.98 12.97 -3.50
C LYS A 131 -8.65 14.34 -3.38
N CYS A 132 -9.29 14.59 -2.24
CA CYS A 132 -10.03 15.84 -2.04
C CYS A 132 -9.20 16.93 -1.38
N VAL A 133 -8.03 16.62 -0.87
CA VAL A 133 -7.18 17.64 -0.28
C VAL A 133 -6.80 18.65 -1.35
N PRO A 134 -7.04 19.93 -1.10
CA PRO A 134 -6.71 20.93 -2.10
C PRO A 134 -5.23 20.92 -2.45
N THR A 135 -4.95 21.06 -3.71
CA THR A 135 -3.58 21.21 -4.15
C THR A 135 -3.30 22.70 -4.17
N PHE A 136 -2.45 23.14 -3.29
CA PHE A 136 -2.07 24.54 -3.31
C PHE A 136 -0.99 24.74 -4.36
N PRO A 137 -1.03 25.85 -5.10
CA PRO A 137 0.03 26.08 -6.05
C PRO A 137 1.35 26.18 -5.29
N PRO A 138 2.42 25.77 -5.91
CA PRO A 138 3.71 25.89 -5.26
C PRO A 138 3.99 27.35 -5.00
N LYS A 139 4.78 27.61 -3.98
CA LYS A 139 5.14 28.90 -3.74
C LYS A 139 5.82 29.41 -4.93
N GLN A 140 5.57 30.64 -5.23
CA GLN A 140 6.08 31.18 -6.32
C GLN A 140 7.50 31.25 -6.18
N ASP A 141 8.14 30.35 -6.58
CA ASP A 141 9.47 30.29 -6.40
C ASP A 141 10.04 30.49 -7.70
N THR A 142 10.72 31.44 -7.84
CA THR A 142 11.22 31.71 -9.08
C THR A 142 12.08 30.69 -9.59
N SER A 143 12.49 29.87 -8.78
CA SER A 143 13.35 28.94 -9.33
C SER A 143 12.66 27.83 -9.89
N SER A 144 11.70 27.73 -9.89
CA SER A 144 11.06 26.76 -10.21
C SER A 144 11.08 26.04 -11.17
N THR A 145 11.28 25.48 -11.57
CA THR A 145 11.28 24.79 -12.54
C THR A 145 11.04 23.55 -12.31
N VAL A 146 10.59 23.00 -11.91
CA VAL A 146 10.35 21.91 -11.61
C VAL A 146 9.74 21.07 -12.28
N SER A 147 9.92 20.26 -12.54
CA SER A 147 9.42 19.39 -13.27
C SER A 147 8.64 18.49 -12.69
N LYS A 148 8.00 18.20 -12.92
CA LYS A 148 7.25 17.39 -12.43
C LYS A 148 6.99 16.26 -12.87
N LYS A 149 6.99 15.56 -12.87
CA LYS A 149 6.76 14.51 -13.28
C LYS A 149 6.21 13.59 -12.86
N LYS A 150 5.82 13.14 -12.87
CA LYS A 150 5.23 12.20 -12.64
C LYS A 150 5.05 11.53 -12.55
#